data_3da859d35a2b1ac18b8df7f58f80ea33
#
_entry.id   3da859d35a2b1ac18b8df7f58f80ea33
#
_cell.length_a   1.000
_cell.length_b   1.000
_cell.length_c   1.000
_cell.angle_alpha   90.00
_cell.angle_beta   90.00
_cell.angle_gamma   90.00
#
_symmetry.space_group_name_H-M   'P 1'
#
loop_
_entity.id
_entity.type
_entity.pdbx_description
1 polymer ?
#
loop_
_entity_poly.entity_id
_entity_poly.type
_entity_poly.pdbx_seq_one_letter_code
_entity_poly.pdbx_strand_id
1 'polypeptide(L)'
;MKSNLTVLLLAIALFGINSCAPKPKLEVPEPYKAGQNAFHKVCSNCHGSDAMGKHTQAPRLIDEEYLTPNFADEEIRETIINGTDKMPPQRKNVTDKEITEIIKYLRYSQQAAGLEPEEEEEEEEEEG
;
A
#
# COMPACT_ATOMS: atom_id res chain seq x y z
N MET A 1 -12.19 51.00 4.30
CA MET A 1 -11.58 50.13 5.32
C MET A 1 -12.25 48.77 5.51
N LYS A 2 -13.39 48.47 4.89
CA LYS A 2 -14.05 47.16 4.98
C LYS A 2 -13.55 46.13 3.92
N SER A 3 -12.86 46.57 2.86
CA SER A 3 -12.40 45.73 1.76
C SER A 3 -11.20 44.85 2.12
N ASN A 4 -10.29 45.31 2.99
CA ASN A 4 -9.05 44.61 3.27
C ASN A 4 -9.21 43.42 4.21
N LEU A 5 -10.28 43.43 5.08
CA LEU A 5 -10.55 42.33 5.99
C LEU A 5 -11.13 41.12 5.26
N THR A 6 -11.94 41.35 4.23
CA THR A 6 -12.53 40.27 3.41
C THR A 6 -11.48 39.57 2.56
N VAL A 7 -10.49 40.29 2.02
CA VAL A 7 -9.39 39.73 1.25
C VAL A 7 -8.46 38.90 2.15
N LEU A 8 -8.22 39.36 3.38
CA LEU A 8 -7.41 38.65 4.35
C LEU A 8 -8.05 37.31 4.79
N LEU A 9 -9.37 37.28 4.96
CA LEU A 9 -10.11 36.07 5.30
C LEU A 9 -10.16 35.05 4.16
N LEU A 10 -10.17 35.50 2.90
CA LEU A 10 -10.11 34.61 1.73
C LEU A 10 -8.73 33.98 1.54
N ALA A 11 -7.66 34.69 1.91
CA ALA A 11 -6.28 34.17 1.81
C ALA A 11 -5.97 33.06 2.81
N ILE A 12 -6.65 32.99 3.95
CA ILE A 12 -6.44 31.96 4.97
C ILE A 12 -7.10 30.63 4.57
N ALA A 13 -8.11 30.65 3.72
CA ALA A 13 -8.80 29.44 3.25
C ALA A 13 -8.00 28.58 2.25
N LEU A 14 -6.89 29.09 1.72
CA LEU A 14 -6.03 28.41 0.74
C LEU A 14 -4.83 27.66 1.38
N PHE A 15 -4.64 27.75 2.70
CA PHE A 15 -3.59 26.98 3.38
C PHE A 15 -4.08 25.56 3.65
N GLY A 16 -3.79 24.75 2.69
CA GLY A 16 -3.64 23.33 2.60
C GLY A 16 -4.06 22.49 3.80
N ILE A 17 -5.05 21.66 3.58
CA ILE A 17 -5.22 20.39 4.29
C ILE A 17 -4.00 19.55 3.97
N ASN A 18 -2.91 19.71 4.73
CA ASN A 18 -1.80 18.78 4.70
C ASN A 18 -2.36 17.45 5.20
N SER A 19 -2.64 16.54 4.27
CA SER A 19 -2.99 15.16 4.57
C SER A 19 -1.91 14.58 5.49
N CYS A 20 -2.27 14.21 6.72
CA CYS A 20 -1.38 13.58 7.68
C CYS A 20 -1.07 12.11 7.34
N ALA A 21 -1.31 11.66 6.11
CA ALA A 21 -0.94 10.32 5.69
C ALA A 21 0.58 10.13 5.76
N PRO A 22 1.05 8.99 6.27
CA PRO A 22 2.47 8.67 6.29
C PRO A 22 3.06 8.72 4.89
N LYS A 23 4.20 9.38 4.75
CA LYS A 23 4.91 9.49 3.47
C LYS A 23 5.85 8.29 3.26
N PRO A 24 6.15 7.95 2.00
CA PRO A 24 7.19 6.96 1.70
C PRO A 24 8.54 7.38 2.30
N LYS A 25 9.29 6.40 2.80
CA LYS A 25 10.66 6.55 3.28
C LYS A 25 11.66 5.88 2.35
N LEU A 26 11.22 4.89 1.59
CA LEU A 26 12.03 4.15 0.63
C LEU A 26 11.76 4.66 -0.78
N GLU A 27 12.82 4.74 -1.58
CA GLU A 27 12.70 5.02 -3.00
C GLU A 27 12.44 3.72 -3.76
N VAL A 28 11.54 3.79 -4.73
CA VAL A 28 11.25 2.69 -5.64
C VAL A 28 11.49 3.12 -7.09
N PRO A 29 11.84 2.20 -8.00
CA PRO A 29 11.93 2.49 -9.42
C PRO A 29 10.62 3.00 -10.02
N GLU A 30 10.71 3.74 -11.12
CA GLU A 30 9.55 4.36 -11.79
C GLU A 30 8.34 3.43 -11.99
N PRO A 31 8.50 2.14 -12.41
CA PRO A 31 7.37 1.25 -12.61
C PRO A 31 6.51 0.99 -11.36
N TYR A 32 7.05 1.24 -10.17
CA TYR A 32 6.38 0.97 -8.89
C TYR A 32 5.90 2.21 -8.15
N LYS A 33 6.26 3.41 -8.65
CA LYS A 33 5.89 4.68 -8.01
C LYS A 33 4.39 4.92 -7.95
N ALA A 34 3.66 4.53 -8.98
CA ALA A 34 2.21 4.65 -8.99
C ALA A 34 1.58 3.83 -7.85
N GLY A 35 2.04 2.60 -7.66
CA GLY A 35 1.60 1.73 -6.57
C GLY A 35 2.00 2.25 -5.20
N GLN A 36 3.24 2.72 -5.05
CA GLN A 36 3.71 3.35 -3.82
C GLN A 36 2.85 4.55 -3.43
N ASN A 37 2.52 5.42 -4.38
CA ASN A 37 1.69 6.59 -4.13
C ASN A 37 0.26 6.21 -3.74
N ALA A 38 -0.35 5.25 -4.44
CA ALA A 38 -1.69 4.76 -4.14
C ALA A 38 -1.73 4.09 -2.76
N PHE A 39 -0.74 3.26 -2.44
CA PHE A 39 -0.61 2.62 -1.12
C PHE A 39 -0.52 3.67 0.00
N HIS A 40 0.34 4.67 -0.14
CA HIS A 40 0.52 5.69 0.90
C HIS A 40 -0.71 6.59 1.06
N LYS A 41 -1.46 6.80 -0.01
CA LYS A 41 -2.72 7.57 0.04
C LYS A 41 -3.81 6.85 0.84
N VAL A 42 -3.91 5.53 0.77
CA VAL A 42 -5.06 4.77 1.27
C VAL A 42 -4.70 3.80 2.40
N CYS A 43 -3.58 3.09 2.28
CA CYS A 43 -3.26 1.93 3.12
C CYS A 43 -2.30 2.25 4.27
N SER A 44 -1.40 3.21 4.08
CA SER A 44 -0.29 3.48 5.01
C SER A 44 -0.73 4.01 6.37
N ASN A 45 -1.92 4.57 6.49
CA ASN A 45 -2.45 5.01 7.78
C ASN A 45 -2.57 3.84 8.77
N CYS A 46 -2.88 2.65 8.29
CA CYS A 46 -2.97 1.43 9.08
C CYS A 46 -1.71 0.57 8.96
N HIS A 47 -1.23 0.31 7.73
CA HIS A 47 -0.11 -0.60 7.47
C HIS A 47 1.28 0.04 7.58
N GLY A 48 1.36 1.33 7.87
CA GLY A 48 2.61 2.07 8.02
C GLY A 48 3.25 2.50 6.71
N SER A 49 4.25 3.38 6.80
CA SER A 49 5.07 3.76 5.65
C SER A 49 5.72 2.52 5.07
N ASP A 50 5.73 2.45 3.73
CA ASP A 50 6.37 1.37 2.99
C ASP A 50 5.87 -0.04 3.38
N ALA A 51 4.63 -0.14 3.88
CA ALA A 51 3.99 -1.38 4.32
C ALA A 51 4.73 -2.12 5.44
N MET A 52 5.59 -1.42 6.18
CA MET A 52 6.43 -1.98 7.25
C MET A 52 5.70 -2.14 8.58
N GLY A 53 4.40 -1.88 8.63
CA GLY A 53 3.61 -1.93 9.84
C GLY A 53 3.72 -0.68 10.70
N LYS A 54 2.84 -0.61 11.66
CA LYS A 54 2.81 0.40 12.73
C LYS A 54 2.53 -0.32 14.06
N HIS A 55 2.55 0.44 15.16
CA HIS A 55 2.01 -0.02 16.45
C HIS A 55 0.47 -0.03 16.43
N THR A 56 -0.12 -0.71 15.45
CA THR A 56 -1.55 -0.90 15.26
C THR A 56 -1.85 -2.38 15.08
N GLN A 57 -3.13 -2.75 14.99
CA GLN A 57 -3.52 -4.14 14.74
C GLN A 57 -3.34 -4.56 13.26
N ALA A 58 -3.09 -3.59 12.36
CA ALA A 58 -2.86 -3.89 10.96
C ALA A 58 -1.46 -4.51 10.77
N PRO A 59 -1.35 -5.59 10.01
CA PRO A 59 -0.09 -6.29 9.84
C PRO A 59 0.91 -5.48 9.01
N ARG A 60 2.18 -5.79 9.21
CA ARG A 60 3.25 -5.52 8.29
C ARG A 60 3.05 -6.41 7.05
N LEU A 61 3.10 -5.83 5.84
CA LEU A 61 2.86 -6.57 4.59
C LEU A 61 4.17 -6.98 3.88
N ILE A 62 5.30 -6.44 4.34
CA ILE A 62 6.63 -6.88 3.91
C ILE A 62 7.07 -7.96 4.89
N ASP A 63 6.52 -9.15 4.71
CA ASP A 63 6.64 -10.30 5.60
C ASP A 63 6.41 -11.59 4.80
N GLU A 64 7.01 -12.70 5.22
CA GLU A 64 6.91 -14.02 4.57
C GLU A 64 5.47 -14.53 4.48
N GLU A 65 4.63 -14.22 5.49
CA GLU A 65 3.21 -14.57 5.50
C GLU A 65 2.45 -14.06 4.27
N TYR A 66 2.88 -12.92 3.70
CA TYR A 66 2.22 -12.26 2.57
C TYR A 66 2.90 -12.52 1.22
N LEU A 67 3.87 -13.43 1.15
CA LEU A 67 4.45 -13.87 -0.11
C LEU A 67 3.53 -14.82 -0.86
N THR A 68 3.70 -14.89 -2.18
CA THR A 68 3.19 -16.02 -2.97
C THR A 68 4.08 -17.25 -2.63
N PRO A 69 3.54 -18.46 -2.41
CA PRO A 69 2.14 -18.85 -2.59
C PRO A 69 1.23 -18.64 -1.38
N ASN A 70 1.75 -18.21 -0.23
CA ASN A 70 0.98 -18.10 1.01
C ASN A 70 -0.20 -17.13 0.90
N PHE A 71 -0.02 -16.04 0.16
CA PHE A 71 -1.04 -15.02 -0.07
C PHE A 71 -0.98 -14.52 -1.51
N ALA A 72 -1.84 -15.05 -2.36
CA ALA A 72 -1.85 -14.76 -3.80
C ALA A 72 -2.30 -13.33 -4.12
N ASP A 73 -1.96 -12.83 -5.31
CA ASP A 73 -2.33 -11.50 -5.77
C ASP A 73 -3.84 -11.27 -5.79
N GLU A 74 -4.61 -12.32 -6.12
CA GLU A 74 -6.07 -12.24 -6.11
C GLU A 74 -6.63 -12.14 -4.69
N GLU A 75 -6.03 -12.81 -3.72
CA GLU A 75 -6.41 -12.70 -2.32
C GLU A 75 -6.12 -11.29 -1.76
N ILE A 76 -5.00 -10.67 -2.18
CA ILE A 76 -4.72 -9.25 -1.87
C ILE A 76 -5.82 -8.37 -2.45
N ARG A 77 -6.17 -8.60 -3.72
CA ARG A 77 -7.21 -7.85 -4.44
C ARG A 77 -8.56 -7.96 -3.72
N GLU A 78 -8.99 -9.17 -3.43
CA GLU A 78 -10.26 -9.41 -2.74
C GLU A 78 -10.27 -8.80 -1.34
N THR A 79 -9.18 -8.90 -0.61
CA THR A 79 -9.03 -8.28 0.72
C THR A 79 -9.15 -6.76 0.65
N ILE A 80 -8.54 -6.11 -0.34
CA ILE A 80 -8.67 -4.66 -0.54
C ILE A 80 -10.13 -4.29 -0.87
N ILE A 81 -10.78 -5.05 -1.73
CA ILE A 81 -12.14 -4.75 -2.21
C ILE A 81 -13.16 -4.98 -1.10
N ASN A 82 -13.13 -6.15 -0.47
CA ASN A 82 -14.16 -6.64 0.43
C ASN A 82 -13.86 -6.38 1.91
N GLY A 83 -12.59 -6.14 2.25
CA GLY A 83 -12.15 -6.07 3.63
C GLY A 83 -12.15 -7.42 4.33
N THR A 84 -11.90 -7.38 5.63
CA THR A 84 -11.94 -8.51 6.56
C THR A 84 -12.64 -8.08 7.86
N ASP A 85 -12.73 -8.96 8.84
CA ASP A 85 -13.27 -8.62 10.16
C ASP A 85 -12.51 -7.46 10.83
N LYS A 86 -11.24 -7.23 10.45
CA LYS A 86 -10.36 -6.22 11.05
C LYS A 86 -9.99 -5.09 10.07
N MET A 87 -10.10 -5.32 8.79
CA MET A 87 -9.79 -4.34 7.75
C MET A 87 -11.06 -3.90 7.02
N PRO A 88 -11.41 -2.60 7.03
CA PRO A 88 -12.57 -2.12 6.30
C PRO A 88 -12.37 -2.23 4.79
N PRO A 89 -13.46 -2.48 4.01
CA PRO A 89 -13.37 -2.51 2.56
C PRO A 89 -12.92 -1.17 1.98
N GLN A 90 -12.00 -1.23 1.01
CA GLN A 90 -11.41 -0.04 0.39
C GLN A 90 -11.96 0.26 -1.01
N ARG A 91 -12.93 -0.48 -1.49
CA ARG A 91 -13.49 -0.34 -2.85
C ARG A 91 -13.86 1.08 -3.26
N LYS A 92 -14.30 1.90 -2.31
CA LYS A 92 -14.68 3.30 -2.57
C LYS A 92 -13.48 4.25 -2.65
N ASN A 93 -12.32 3.83 -2.17
CA ASN A 93 -11.13 4.66 -2.04
C ASN A 93 -10.06 4.37 -3.11
N VAL A 94 -10.19 3.24 -3.82
CA VAL A 94 -9.24 2.79 -4.85
C VAL A 94 -9.96 2.25 -6.08
N THR A 95 -9.36 2.50 -7.23
CA THR A 95 -9.77 1.94 -8.53
C THR A 95 -9.10 0.58 -8.77
N ASP A 96 -9.63 -0.22 -9.71
CA ASP A 96 -9.01 -1.50 -10.09
C ASP A 96 -7.57 -1.34 -10.58
N LYS A 97 -7.28 -0.25 -11.30
CA LYS A 97 -5.93 0.09 -11.73
C LYS A 97 -5.01 0.37 -10.54
N GLU A 98 -5.47 1.16 -9.57
CA GLU A 98 -4.68 1.46 -8.37
C GLU A 98 -4.43 0.19 -7.55
N ILE A 99 -5.40 -0.73 -7.44
CA ILE A 99 -5.21 -2.02 -6.77
C ILE A 99 -4.11 -2.83 -7.46
N THR A 100 -4.14 -2.92 -8.79
CA THR A 100 -3.10 -3.62 -9.55
C THR A 100 -1.71 -3.00 -9.31
N GLU A 101 -1.60 -1.68 -9.31
CA GLU A 101 -0.33 -1.00 -9.04
C GLU A 101 0.12 -1.18 -7.58
N ILE A 102 -0.79 -1.18 -6.61
CA ILE A 102 -0.49 -1.47 -5.20
C ILE A 102 0.09 -2.88 -5.05
N ILE A 103 -0.52 -3.89 -5.67
CA ILE A 103 -0.03 -5.28 -5.62
C ILE A 103 1.38 -5.36 -6.20
N LYS A 104 1.63 -4.77 -7.37
CA LYS A 104 2.97 -4.71 -7.98
C LYS A 104 4.00 -4.06 -7.05
N TYR A 105 3.63 -2.96 -6.41
CA TYR A 105 4.48 -2.27 -5.45
C TYR A 105 4.80 -3.16 -4.23
N LEU A 106 3.81 -3.85 -3.67
CA LEU A 106 4.02 -4.75 -2.54
C LEU A 106 4.97 -5.90 -2.91
N ARG A 107 4.76 -6.55 -4.06
CA ARG A 107 5.63 -7.64 -4.54
C ARG A 107 7.08 -7.17 -4.76
N TYR A 108 7.25 -6.02 -5.41
CA TYR A 108 8.57 -5.41 -5.53
C TYR A 108 9.21 -5.14 -4.16
N SER A 109 8.45 -4.60 -3.21
CA SER A 109 8.96 -4.26 -1.88
C SER A 109 9.35 -5.50 -1.08
N GLN A 110 8.61 -6.59 -1.20
CA GLN A 110 8.94 -7.89 -0.62
C GLN A 110 10.26 -8.41 -1.19
N GLN A 111 10.41 -8.42 -2.50
CA GLN A 111 11.64 -8.85 -3.17
C GLN A 111 12.83 -7.95 -2.81
N ALA A 112 12.65 -6.62 -2.81
CA ALA A 112 13.69 -5.67 -2.44
C ALA A 112 14.13 -5.80 -0.96
N ALA A 113 13.28 -6.34 -0.11
CA ALA A 113 13.59 -6.67 1.29
C ALA A 113 14.29 -8.04 1.43
N GLY A 114 14.56 -8.75 0.32
CA GLY A 114 15.19 -10.07 0.33
C GLY A 114 14.25 -11.19 0.73
N LEU A 115 12.95 -10.96 0.69
CA LEU A 115 11.94 -11.99 0.91
C LEU A 115 11.63 -12.64 -0.44
N GLU A 116 11.96 -13.90 -0.59
CA GLU A 116 11.66 -14.70 -1.77
C GLU A 116 10.75 -15.85 -1.37
N PRO A 117 9.79 -16.24 -2.22
CA PRO A 117 9.01 -17.45 -2.00
C PRO A 117 9.97 -18.64 -1.89
N GLU A 118 9.72 -19.56 -0.98
CA GLU A 118 10.43 -20.84 -0.97
C GLU A 118 10.14 -21.53 -2.32
N GLU A 119 11.16 -21.73 -3.14
CA GLU A 119 11.06 -22.55 -4.33
C GLU A 119 10.84 -23.98 -3.84
N GLU A 120 9.64 -24.53 -4.08
CA GLU A 120 9.42 -25.96 -3.93
C GLU A 120 10.35 -26.61 -4.95
N GLU A 121 11.46 -27.21 -4.49
CA GLU A 121 12.28 -28.08 -5.31
C GLU A 121 11.39 -29.23 -5.77
N GLU A 122 10.89 -29.13 -7.02
CA GLU A 122 10.28 -30.27 -7.69
C GLU A 122 11.37 -31.34 -7.79
N GLU A 123 11.38 -32.28 -6.84
CA GLU A 123 12.14 -33.52 -6.98
C GLU A 123 11.58 -34.22 -8.22
N GLU A 124 12.27 -34.04 -9.36
CA GLU A 124 12.08 -34.89 -10.51
C GLU A 124 12.47 -36.31 -10.06
N GLU A 125 11.48 -37.08 -9.67
CA GLU A 125 11.62 -38.54 -9.57
C GLU A 125 11.89 -39.07 -10.99
N GLU A 126 13.18 -39.17 -11.36
CA GLU A 126 13.62 -40.02 -12.48
C GLU A 126 13.22 -41.47 -12.13
N GLU A 127 12.06 -41.89 -12.62
CA GLU A 127 11.80 -43.33 -12.77
C GLU A 127 12.80 -43.93 -13.78
N GLY A 128 13.85 -44.50 -13.22
CA GLY A 128 14.78 -45.36 -13.95
C GLY A 128 14.23 -46.78 -14.16
#